data_a1cab83d00cb57663a23c8e69145178e
#
_entry.id   a1cab83d00cb57663a23c8e69145178e
#
_cell.length_a   1.000
_cell.length_b   1.000
_cell.length_c   1.000
_cell.angle_alpha   90.00
_cell.angle_beta   90.00
_cell.angle_gamma   90.00
#
_symmetry.space_group_name_H-M   'P 1'
#
loop_
_entity.id
_entity.type
_entity.pdbx_description
1 polymer ?
#
loop_
_entity_poly.entity_id
_entity_poly.type
_entity_poly.pdbx_seq_one_letter_code
_entity_poly.pdbx_strand_id
1 'polypeptide(L)'
;LPLQNDSKYKALVPYYIAEIYAQLKNYDKAQIVAQNYLSAYPDNEHAAEMYRILGDAYYHFGQYHKAAESFNAYLNKDHSAPRRDALYMLGLSYYQTKVYSKAAETLGKVTTTNDALTQNAYLHMGLSYLQLAEKNKARMAFEQAAASNANTQIKEQAAYNYALCLHETSFSAFGESVTAFEKFLNEFPTSPYAEKVSSYLVEVYMNTRSYDAALKSIDRIAKPSAQILEAKQKILFQLGTQSFANADFEQALKYLNQSIAIGQYNRQTKADAYYWCGESYYRLNRMTEAARDFNAYLQLTTQPNNEMYALANYNLGYIAFHRKDYTQANNYFQKYVQQEKGENTTALADAYNRIGDCRLHVRNFEEAKHYYSQAEQMNTPSGDYSFYQLALVSGLQRDYTGKITLLNRLVGKYPASPYAVNAIYEKGRS
;
A
#
# COMPACT_ATOMS: atom_id res chain seq x y z
N LEU A 1 -43.52 17.96 51.01
CA LEU A 1 -42.46 18.17 52.02
C LEU A 1 -42.92 19.24 52.99
N PRO A 2 -42.72 19.12 54.36
CA PRO A 2 -43.24 20.06 55.35
C PRO A 2 -42.81 21.54 55.15
N LEU A 3 -41.64 21.75 54.53
CA LEU A 3 -41.07 23.09 54.32
C LEU A 3 -41.49 23.77 53.01
N GLN A 4 -42.25 23.13 52.12
CA GLN A 4 -42.70 23.74 50.87
C GLN A 4 -43.69 24.90 51.03
N ASN A 5 -44.39 24.92 52.11
CA ASN A 5 -45.37 25.99 52.41
C ASN A 5 -44.80 27.14 53.30
N ASP A 6 -43.57 27.00 53.79
CA ASP A 6 -42.84 28.02 54.51
C ASP A 6 -42.36 29.11 53.57
N SER A 7 -42.69 30.35 53.79
CA SER A 7 -42.32 31.48 52.93
C SER A 7 -40.81 31.62 52.70
N LYS A 8 -39.99 31.20 53.69
CA LYS A 8 -38.55 31.25 53.66
C LYS A 8 -37.95 30.16 52.71
N TYR A 9 -38.63 29.00 52.61
CA TYR A 9 -38.09 27.81 51.87
C TYR A 9 -38.87 27.53 50.58
N LYS A 10 -39.88 28.32 50.26
CA LYS A 10 -40.81 28.07 49.14
C LYS A 10 -40.13 27.97 47.79
N ALA A 11 -39.08 28.76 47.53
CA ALA A 11 -38.29 28.69 46.32
C ALA A 11 -37.09 27.75 46.49
N LEU A 12 -36.52 27.67 47.71
CA LEU A 12 -35.28 26.91 47.97
C LEU A 12 -35.47 25.37 47.89
N VAL A 13 -36.61 24.87 48.37
CA VAL A 13 -36.88 23.41 48.34
C VAL A 13 -36.98 22.86 46.93
N PRO A 14 -37.74 23.43 45.98
CA PRO A 14 -37.74 22.95 44.60
C PRO A 14 -36.39 23.08 43.90
N TYR A 15 -35.63 24.11 44.26
CA TYR A 15 -34.24 24.24 43.74
C TYR A 15 -33.39 23.01 44.09
N TYR A 16 -33.29 22.67 45.37
CA TYR A 16 -32.51 21.52 45.80
C TYR A 16 -33.05 20.18 45.26
N ILE A 17 -34.37 20.05 45.09
CA ILE A 17 -34.97 18.88 44.44
C ILE A 17 -34.51 18.75 42.99
N ALA A 18 -34.47 19.82 42.22
CA ALA A 18 -33.99 19.83 40.85
C ALA A 18 -32.50 19.47 40.78
N GLU A 19 -31.68 20.07 41.67
CA GLU A 19 -30.25 19.74 41.77
C GLU A 19 -30.01 18.24 42.08
N ILE A 20 -30.75 17.68 43.05
CA ILE A 20 -30.65 16.25 43.41
C ILE A 20 -31.02 15.39 42.22
N TYR A 21 -32.10 15.67 41.51
CA TYR A 21 -32.48 14.91 40.32
C TYR A 21 -31.44 15.03 39.19
N ALA A 22 -30.87 16.21 39.00
CA ALA A 22 -29.80 16.43 38.03
C ALA A 22 -28.55 15.61 38.39
N GLN A 23 -28.10 15.62 39.67
CA GLN A 23 -26.99 14.84 40.15
C GLN A 23 -27.22 13.33 40.03
N LEU A 24 -28.45 12.86 40.27
CA LEU A 24 -28.88 11.49 40.07
C LEU A 24 -29.10 11.11 38.59
N LYS A 25 -28.91 12.05 37.66
CA LYS A 25 -29.16 11.91 36.22
C LYS A 25 -30.61 11.49 35.91
N ASN A 26 -31.56 11.84 36.81
CA ASN A 26 -32.98 11.62 36.57
C ASN A 26 -33.55 12.83 35.81
N TYR A 27 -33.25 12.88 34.52
CA TYR A 27 -33.51 14.02 33.66
C TYR A 27 -35.01 14.32 33.48
N ASP A 28 -35.88 13.29 33.48
CA ASP A 28 -37.34 13.48 33.42
C ASP A 28 -37.85 14.34 34.59
N LYS A 29 -37.48 13.96 35.83
CA LYS A 29 -37.89 14.67 37.02
C LYS A 29 -37.18 16.02 37.15
N ALA A 30 -35.89 16.09 36.79
CA ALA A 30 -35.14 17.33 36.79
C ALA A 30 -35.78 18.36 35.85
N GLN A 31 -36.18 17.96 34.65
CA GLN A 31 -36.87 18.81 33.69
C GLN A 31 -38.18 19.37 34.24
N ILE A 32 -39.07 18.49 34.78
CA ILE A 32 -40.34 18.90 35.30
C ILE A 32 -40.18 19.91 36.45
N VAL A 33 -39.32 19.63 37.41
CA VAL A 33 -39.09 20.49 38.57
C VAL A 33 -38.51 21.84 38.14
N ALA A 34 -37.51 21.82 37.22
CA ALA A 34 -36.92 23.06 36.73
C ALA A 34 -37.88 23.93 35.92
N GLN A 35 -38.73 23.32 35.07
CA GLN A 35 -39.78 24.05 34.34
C GLN A 35 -40.80 24.70 35.27
N ASN A 36 -41.30 23.94 36.26
CA ASN A 36 -42.23 24.44 37.25
C ASN A 36 -41.60 25.57 38.08
N TYR A 37 -40.34 25.42 38.44
CA TYR A 37 -39.59 26.46 39.16
C TYR A 37 -39.51 27.76 38.37
N LEU A 38 -39.08 27.69 37.10
CA LEU A 38 -38.94 28.88 36.25
C LEU A 38 -40.28 29.55 35.95
N SER A 39 -41.38 28.79 35.92
CA SER A 39 -42.73 29.34 35.78
C SER A 39 -43.17 30.10 37.03
N ALA A 40 -42.80 29.65 38.22
CA ALA A 40 -43.18 30.25 39.50
C ALA A 40 -42.24 31.37 39.97
N TYR A 41 -40.94 31.23 39.63
CA TYR A 41 -39.85 32.08 40.14
C TYR A 41 -38.85 32.51 39.03
N PRO A 42 -39.33 33.19 37.96
CA PRO A 42 -38.48 33.45 36.77
C PRO A 42 -37.28 34.37 37.04
N ASP A 43 -37.37 35.24 38.03
CA ASP A 43 -36.34 36.23 38.39
C ASP A 43 -35.62 35.89 39.71
N ASN A 44 -35.80 34.70 40.24
CA ASN A 44 -35.12 34.28 41.46
C ASN A 44 -33.63 34.07 41.19
N GLU A 45 -32.78 34.23 42.21
CA GLU A 45 -31.33 34.05 42.16
C GLU A 45 -30.92 32.66 41.65
N HIS A 46 -31.73 31.62 41.85
CA HIS A 46 -31.50 30.26 41.37
C HIS A 46 -32.06 30.00 39.97
N ALA A 47 -32.73 30.95 39.31
CA ALA A 47 -33.29 30.75 37.97
C ALA A 47 -32.23 30.43 36.94
N ALA A 48 -31.04 30.99 37.02
CA ALA A 48 -29.93 30.66 36.13
C ALA A 48 -29.60 29.18 36.20
N GLU A 49 -29.43 28.60 37.39
CA GLU A 49 -29.09 27.19 37.57
C GLU A 49 -30.24 26.26 37.08
N MET A 50 -31.51 26.68 37.20
CA MET A 50 -32.63 25.95 36.63
C MET A 50 -32.56 25.87 35.11
N TYR A 51 -32.14 26.93 34.42
CA TYR A 51 -31.91 26.92 32.99
C TYR A 51 -30.75 25.96 32.61
N ARG A 52 -29.69 25.90 33.42
CA ARG A 52 -28.59 24.91 33.21
C ARG A 52 -29.13 23.49 33.31
N ILE A 53 -29.89 23.16 34.36
CA ILE A 53 -30.50 21.84 34.56
C ILE A 53 -31.44 21.49 33.40
N LEU A 54 -32.23 22.43 32.92
CA LEU A 54 -33.04 22.21 31.72
C LEU A 54 -32.22 21.96 30.47
N GLY A 55 -31.13 22.68 30.31
CA GLY A 55 -30.19 22.48 29.19
C GLY A 55 -29.65 21.06 29.18
N ASP A 56 -29.18 20.55 30.33
CA ASP A 56 -28.69 19.18 30.48
C ASP A 56 -29.78 18.16 30.16
N ALA A 57 -31.02 18.36 30.68
CA ALA A 57 -32.11 17.45 30.41
C ALA A 57 -32.53 17.46 28.93
N TYR A 58 -32.69 18.62 28.32
CA TYR A 58 -33.01 18.71 26.89
C TYR A 58 -31.90 18.07 26.00
N TYR A 59 -30.65 18.28 26.35
CA TYR A 59 -29.55 17.64 25.61
C TYR A 59 -29.65 16.10 25.70
N HIS A 60 -29.91 15.58 26.90
CA HIS A 60 -30.08 14.14 27.11
C HIS A 60 -31.23 13.55 26.26
N PHE A 61 -32.30 14.27 26.10
CA PHE A 61 -33.46 13.87 25.28
C PHE A 61 -33.28 14.17 23.77
N GLY A 62 -32.10 14.60 23.32
CA GLY A 62 -31.82 14.92 21.91
C GLY A 62 -32.50 16.22 21.43
N GLN A 63 -33.07 17.04 22.35
CA GLN A 63 -33.71 18.31 22.02
C GLN A 63 -32.70 19.46 22.00
N TYR A 64 -31.69 19.34 21.11
CA TYR A 64 -30.48 20.16 21.10
C TYR A 64 -30.76 21.68 20.91
N HIS A 65 -31.79 22.06 20.15
CA HIS A 65 -32.18 23.46 20.03
C HIS A 65 -32.63 24.05 21.37
N LYS A 66 -33.51 23.33 22.08
CA LYS A 66 -33.96 23.76 23.42
C LYS A 66 -32.84 23.73 24.44
N ALA A 67 -31.94 22.78 24.32
CA ALA A 67 -30.74 22.74 25.16
C ALA A 67 -29.88 24.00 24.96
N ALA A 68 -29.59 24.37 23.70
CA ALA A 68 -28.83 25.58 23.39
C ALA A 68 -29.56 26.87 23.89
N GLU A 69 -30.89 26.97 23.74
CA GLU A 69 -31.66 28.08 24.27
C GLU A 69 -31.57 28.18 25.80
N SER A 70 -31.68 27.02 26.48
CA SER A 70 -31.59 26.95 27.94
C SER A 70 -30.22 27.33 28.47
N PHE A 71 -29.13 26.80 27.87
CA PHE A 71 -27.78 27.21 28.24
C PHE A 71 -27.49 28.69 27.95
N ASN A 72 -28.00 29.23 26.85
CA ASN A 72 -27.89 30.68 26.61
C ASN A 72 -28.66 31.51 27.66
N ALA A 73 -29.86 31.07 28.08
CA ALA A 73 -30.59 31.70 29.16
C ALA A 73 -29.84 31.65 30.50
N TYR A 74 -29.18 30.51 30.79
CA TYR A 74 -28.25 30.39 31.91
C TYR A 74 -27.16 31.45 31.86
N LEU A 75 -26.42 31.53 30.74
CA LEU A 75 -25.31 32.48 30.58
C LEU A 75 -25.75 33.96 30.67
N ASN A 76 -26.97 34.27 30.25
CA ASN A 76 -27.52 35.63 30.30
C ASN A 76 -27.98 36.05 31.72
N LYS A 77 -28.39 35.07 32.55
CA LYS A 77 -28.85 35.32 33.91
C LYS A 77 -27.77 35.15 34.97
N ASP A 78 -26.72 34.37 34.68
CA ASP A 78 -25.58 34.19 35.57
C ASP A 78 -24.55 35.30 35.34
N HIS A 79 -24.35 36.14 36.34
CA HIS A 79 -23.37 37.22 36.30
C HIS A 79 -22.00 36.80 36.85
N SER A 80 -21.85 35.55 37.25
CA SER A 80 -20.57 34.96 37.66
C SER A 80 -19.77 34.42 36.46
N ALA A 81 -18.57 33.91 36.69
CA ALA A 81 -17.83 33.22 35.63
C ALA A 81 -18.57 31.93 35.22
N PRO A 82 -18.91 31.76 33.92
CA PRO A 82 -19.69 30.60 33.46
C PRO A 82 -18.99 29.29 33.77
N ARG A 83 -19.73 28.29 34.20
CA ARG A 83 -19.20 26.93 34.42
C ARG A 83 -18.71 26.32 33.11
N ARG A 84 -17.53 25.74 33.15
CA ARG A 84 -16.92 25.09 31.96
C ARG A 84 -17.75 23.95 31.40
N ASP A 85 -18.41 23.16 32.28
CA ASP A 85 -19.30 22.08 31.87
C ASP A 85 -20.52 22.59 31.12
N ALA A 86 -21.14 23.68 31.56
CA ALA A 86 -22.27 24.32 30.88
C ALA A 86 -21.85 24.88 29.50
N LEU A 87 -20.69 25.53 29.40
CA LEU A 87 -20.12 25.99 28.12
C LEU A 87 -19.86 24.82 27.18
N TYR A 88 -19.34 23.71 27.72
CA TYR A 88 -19.10 22.51 26.93
C TYR A 88 -20.40 21.93 26.35
N MET A 89 -21.44 21.79 27.20
CA MET A 89 -22.75 21.29 26.77
C MET A 89 -23.43 22.22 25.76
N LEU A 90 -23.27 23.52 25.90
CA LEU A 90 -23.74 24.50 24.91
C LEU A 90 -23.01 24.34 23.58
N GLY A 91 -21.69 24.20 23.62
CA GLY A 91 -20.88 23.96 22.43
C GLY A 91 -21.29 22.68 21.71
N LEU A 92 -21.52 21.60 22.45
CA LEU A 92 -22.05 20.35 21.89
C LEU A 92 -23.46 20.52 21.31
N SER A 93 -24.32 21.29 21.97
CA SER A 93 -25.67 21.59 21.46
C SER A 93 -25.62 22.34 20.13
N TYR A 94 -24.71 23.29 19.98
CA TYR A 94 -24.45 23.97 18.70
C TYR A 94 -23.88 23.01 17.65
N TYR A 95 -22.99 22.09 18.02
CA TYR A 95 -22.47 21.09 17.11
C TYR A 95 -23.59 20.18 16.57
N GLN A 96 -24.46 19.67 17.45
CA GLN A 96 -25.58 18.81 17.07
C GLN A 96 -26.62 19.53 16.20
N THR A 97 -26.82 20.83 16.42
CA THR A 97 -27.71 21.69 15.60
C THR A 97 -27.01 22.22 14.35
N LYS A 98 -25.77 21.78 14.06
CA LYS A 98 -24.95 22.16 12.89
C LYS A 98 -24.56 23.63 12.84
N VAL A 99 -24.59 24.33 13.98
CA VAL A 99 -24.15 25.73 14.10
C VAL A 99 -22.66 25.73 14.45
N TYR A 100 -21.82 25.16 13.54
CA TYR A 100 -20.43 24.81 13.79
C TYR A 100 -19.53 25.98 14.19
N SER A 101 -19.75 27.17 13.65
CA SER A 101 -18.98 28.37 14.03
C SER A 101 -19.15 28.70 15.51
N LYS A 102 -20.42 28.73 16.00
CA LYS A 102 -20.71 28.97 17.43
C LYS A 102 -20.23 27.80 18.29
N ALA A 103 -20.31 26.57 17.79
CA ALA A 103 -19.77 25.39 18.49
C ALA A 103 -18.29 25.57 18.78
N ALA A 104 -17.48 25.84 17.74
CA ALA A 104 -16.03 26.01 17.87
C ALA A 104 -15.67 27.19 18.79
N GLU A 105 -16.36 28.36 18.67
CA GLU A 105 -16.14 29.51 19.54
C GLU A 105 -16.44 29.18 21.01
N THR A 106 -17.59 28.56 21.27
CA THR A 106 -18.02 28.24 22.64
C THR A 106 -17.12 27.20 23.28
N LEU A 107 -16.75 26.13 22.54
CA LEU A 107 -15.84 25.11 23.01
C LEU A 107 -14.44 25.68 23.29
N GLY A 108 -13.99 26.68 22.52
CA GLY A 108 -12.73 27.36 22.77
C GLY A 108 -12.66 28.01 24.16
N LYS A 109 -13.78 28.46 24.73
CA LYS A 109 -13.88 29.02 26.10
C LYS A 109 -13.73 27.95 27.19
N VAL A 110 -13.85 26.67 26.85
CA VAL A 110 -13.68 25.53 27.77
C VAL A 110 -12.22 25.16 27.99
N THR A 111 -11.34 25.47 27.04
CA THR A 111 -9.95 24.99 26.97
C THR A 111 -8.99 25.77 27.90
N THR A 112 -9.39 26.02 29.14
CA THR A 112 -8.62 26.82 30.10
C THR A 112 -7.72 26.01 31.04
N THR A 113 -7.92 24.72 31.13
CA THR A 113 -7.14 23.78 31.96
C THR A 113 -6.82 22.51 31.18
N ASN A 114 -5.79 21.78 31.57
CA ASN A 114 -5.43 20.52 30.93
C ASN A 114 -6.13 19.33 31.61
N ASP A 115 -7.33 19.01 31.15
CA ASP A 115 -8.17 17.93 31.69
C ASP A 115 -8.97 17.21 30.57
N ALA A 116 -9.74 16.19 30.97
CA ALA A 116 -10.58 15.43 30.03
C ALA A 116 -11.64 16.29 29.32
N LEU A 117 -12.14 17.32 29.97
CA LEU A 117 -13.15 18.24 29.39
C LEU A 117 -12.50 19.07 28.27
N THR A 118 -11.33 19.62 28.51
CA THR A 118 -10.54 20.33 27.49
C THR A 118 -10.18 19.44 26.32
N GLN A 119 -9.79 18.19 26.56
CA GLN A 119 -9.47 17.25 25.50
C GLN A 119 -10.70 17.00 24.60
N ASN A 120 -11.86 16.77 25.21
CA ASN A 120 -13.13 16.62 24.48
C ASN A 120 -13.53 17.90 23.73
N ALA A 121 -13.33 19.06 24.34
CA ALA A 121 -13.63 20.34 23.69
C ALA A 121 -12.79 20.53 22.42
N TYR A 122 -11.47 20.26 22.48
CA TYR A 122 -10.61 20.31 21.30
C TYR A 122 -11.01 19.32 20.22
N LEU A 123 -11.42 18.09 20.57
CA LEU A 123 -11.91 17.12 19.59
C LEU A 123 -13.13 17.69 18.83
N HIS A 124 -14.14 18.19 19.55
CA HIS A 124 -15.36 18.70 18.90
C HIS A 124 -15.14 20.04 18.19
N MET A 125 -14.18 20.87 18.64
CA MET A 125 -13.68 22.02 17.87
C MET A 125 -13.13 21.59 16.53
N GLY A 126 -12.25 20.59 16.51
CA GLY A 126 -11.68 20.04 15.30
C GLY A 126 -12.75 19.52 14.33
N LEU A 127 -13.71 18.74 14.86
CA LEU A 127 -14.85 18.26 14.08
C LEU A 127 -15.71 19.41 13.52
N SER A 128 -15.92 20.46 14.31
CA SER A 128 -16.64 21.66 13.87
C SER A 128 -15.91 22.38 12.73
N TYR A 129 -14.60 22.56 12.84
CA TYR A 129 -13.77 23.18 11.80
C TYR A 129 -13.73 22.35 10.52
N LEU A 130 -13.78 21.02 10.61
CA LEU A 130 -13.90 20.16 9.42
C LEU A 130 -15.20 20.43 8.67
N GLN A 131 -16.31 20.57 9.39
CA GLN A 131 -17.61 20.89 8.77
C GLN A 131 -17.65 22.29 8.12
N LEU A 132 -16.79 23.19 8.59
CA LEU A 132 -16.59 24.55 8.01
C LEU A 132 -15.55 24.55 6.88
N ALA A 133 -14.97 23.39 6.52
CA ALA A 133 -13.86 23.26 5.58
C ALA A 133 -12.57 24.00 6.00
N GLU A 134 -12.45 24.36 7.28
CA GLU A 134 -11.28 25.06 7.85
C GLU A 134 -10.22 24.06 8.33
N LYS A 135 -9.64 23.28 7.40
CA LYS A 135 -8.75 22.15 7.69
C LYS A 135 -7.54 22.51 8.57
N ASN A 136 -6.95 23.69 8.41
CA ASN A 136 -5.83 24.11 9.25
C ASN A 136 -6.21 24.32 10.71
N LYS A 137 -7.38 24.93 10.97
CA LYS A 137 -7.88 25.08 12.34
C LYS A 137 -8.29 23.72 12.92
N ALA A 138 -8.91 22.86 12.11
CA ALA A 138 -9.22 21.49 12.52
C ALA A 138 -7.95 20.73 12.95
N ARG A 139 -6.89 20.79 12.14
CA ARG A 139 -5.60 20.19 12.46
C ARG A 139 -5.06 20.65 13.81
N MET A 140 -5.03 21.96 14.06
CA MET A 140 -4.52 22.51 15.33
C MET A 140 -5.35 22.03 16.54
N ALA A 141 -6.66 21.97 16.40
CA ALA A 141 -7.53 21.47 17.46
C ALA A 141 -7.31 19.97 17.73
N PHE A 142 -7.21 19.15 16.68
CA PHE A 142 -6.94 17.72 16.83
C PHE A 142 -5.55 17.46 17.41
N GLU A 143 -4.55 18.25 17.05
CA GLU A 143 -3.22 18.17 17.64
C GLU A 143 -3.24 18.32 19.16
N GLN A 144 -3.98 19.33 19.65
CA GLN A 144 -4.14 19.56 21.11
C GLN A 144 -4.89 18.41 21.77
N ALA A 145 -5.95 17.91 21.17
CA ALA A 145 -6.69 16.75 21.71
C ALA A 145 -5.84 15.48 21.73
N ALA A 146 -5.02 15.25 20.70
CA ALA A 146 -4.13 14.09 20.59
C ALA A 146 -2.92 14.17 21.52
N ALA A 147 -2.50 15.37 21.91
CA ALA A 147 -1.41 15.56 22.88
C ALA A 147 -1.80 15.21 24.33
N SER A 148 -3.08 15.23 24.66
CA SER A 148 -3.58 14.91 26.00
C SER A 148 -3.79 13.41 26.21
N ASN A 149 -3.43 12.91 27.38
CA ASN A 149 -3.61 11.50 27.80
C ASN A 149 -4.81 11.33 28.76
N ALA A 150 -5.68 12.33 28.92
CA ALA A 150 -6.78 12.28 29.88
C ALA A 150 -7.83 11.22 29.50
N ASN A 151 -8.04 11.01 28.20
CA ASN A 151 -8.93 9.95 27.68
C ASN A 151 -8.29 9.35 26.41
N THR A 152 -7.96 8.06 26.47
CA THR A 152 -7.29 7.34 25.37
C THR A 152 -8.15 7.24 24.12
N GLN A 153 -9.46 7.04 24.25
CA GLN A 153 -10.36 6.93 23.11
C GLN A 153 -10.48 8.27 22.35
N ILE A 154 -10.53 9.37 23.09
CA ILE A 154 -10.53 10.72 22.50
C ILE A 154 -9.18 10.99 21.82
N LYS A 155 -8.08 10.61 22.47
CA LYS A 155 -6.72 10.71 21.91
C LYS A 155 -6.60 9.96 20.60
N GLU A 156 -7.08 8.72 20.54
CA GLU A 156 -7.07 7.88 19.34
C GLU A 156 -7.84 8.56 18.19
N GLN A 157 -9.06 9.00 18.44
CA GLN A 157 -9.87 9.67 17.42
C GLN A 157 -9.24 10.98 16.95
N ALA A 158 -8.68 11.77 17.87
CA ALA A 158 -8.00 13.01 17.56
C ALA A 158 -6.71 12.78 16.75
N ALA A 159 -5.89 11.80 17.13
CA ALA A 159 -4.67 11.45 16.42
C ALA A 159 -4.95 10.98 14.97
N TYR A 160 -6.01 10.18 14.77
CA TYR A 160 -6.45 9.79 13.44
C TYR A 160 -6.84 11.01 12.59
N ASN A 161 -7.70 11.88 13.12
CA ASN A 161 -8.16 13.06 12.37
C ASN A 161 -7.02 14.08 12.14
N TYR A 162 -6.08 14.21 13.08
CA TYR A 162 -4.87 15.02 12.90
C TYR A 162 -4.03 14.53 11.72
N ALA A 163 -3.73 13.23 11.68
CA ALA A 163 -2.97 12.63 10.59
C ALA A 163 -3.69 12.76 9.24
N LEU A 164 -5.02 12.62 9.22
CA LEU A 164 -5.82 12.79 8.03
C LEU A 164 -5.80 14.25 7.53
N CYS A 165 -5.94 15.23 8.42
CA CYS A 165 -5.81 16.65 8.06
C CYS A 165 -4.43 16.96 7.47
N LEU A 166 -3.36 16.40 8.05
CA LEU A 166 -2.02 16.54 7.50
C LEU A 166 -1.92 15.94 6.09
N HIS A 167 -2.48 14.76 5.89
CA HIS A 167 -2.47 14.08 4.58
C HIS A 167 -3.20 14.90 3.51
N GLU A 168 -4.36 15.46 3.85
CA GLU A 168 -5.18 16.25 2.92
C GLU A 168 -4.64 17.67 2.64
N THR A 169 -3.75 18.20 3.50
CA THR A 169 -3.19 19.55 3.39
C THR A 169 -1.71 19.56 2.99
N SER A 170 -1.04 18.40 2.97
CA SER A 170 0.38 18.30 2.65
C SER A 170 0.64 18.33 1.15
N PHE A 171 1.63 19.11 0.75
CA PHE A 171 2.15 19.13 -0.63
C PHE A 171 3.27 18.09 -0.87
N SER A 172 3.74 17.43 0.17
CA SER A 172 4.82 16.45 0.12
C SER A 172 4.29 15.04 0.33
N ALA A 173 4.62 14.13 -0.60
CA ALA A 173 4.25 12.71 -0.48
C ALA A 173 4.83 12.06 0.78
N PHE A 174 6.07 12.44 1.19
CA PHE A 174 6.77 11.97 2.39
C PHE A 174 6.96 13.13 3.38
N GLY A 175 5.86 13.68 3.87
CA GLY A 175 5.87 14.76 4.85
C GLY A 175 5.45 14.31 6.25
N GLU A 176 5.00 15.31 6.99
CA GLU A 176 4.49 15.14 8.36
C GLU A 176 3.33 14.12 8.46
N SER A 177 2.54 13.97 7.38
CA SER A 177 1.42 13.04 7.35
C SER A 177 1.86 11.57 7.50
N VAL A 178 2.92 11.17 6.80
CA VAL A 178 3.48 9.80 6.92
C VAL A 178 3.94 9.54 8.35
N THR A 179 4.69 10.48 8.94
CA THR A 179 5.14 10.38 10.33
C THR A 179 3.97 10.31 11.31
N ALA A 180 2.90 11.07 11.08
CA ALA A 180 1.70 11.04 11.91
C ALA A 180 0.95 9.70 11.80
N PHE A 181 0.85 9.14 10.60
CA PHE A 181 0.26 7.81 10.38
C PHE A 181 1.10 6.69 11.00
N GLU A 182 2.43 6.73 10.87
CA GLU A 182 3.34 5.78 11.54
C GLU A 182 3.16 5.82 13.07
N LYS A 183 3.15 7.02 13.64
CA LYS A 183 2.92 7.23 15.08
C LYS A 183 1.57 6.67 15.50
N PHE A 184 0.52 6.92 14.71
CA PHE A 184 -0.82 6.40 14.99
C PHE A 184 -0.83 4.86 15.04
N LEU A 185 -0.26 4.19 14.04
CA LEU A 185 -0.20 2.71 14.00
C LEU A 185 0.63 2.12 15.14
N ASN A 186 1.69 2.81 15.58
CA ASN A 186 2.51 2.37 16.69
C ASN A 186 1.81 2.55 18.04
N GLU A 187 1.04 3.62 18.21
CA GLU A 187 0.33 3.91 19.46
C GLU A 187 -1.01 3.15 19.56
N PHE A 188 -1.71 2.97 18.41
CA PHE A 188 -3.04 2.35 18.35
C PHE A 188 -3.11 1.19 17.32
N PRO A 189 -2.30 0.13 17.48
CA PRO A 189 -2.19 -0.93 16.47
C PRO A 189 -3.48 -1.75 16.28
N THR A 190 -4.41 -1.72 17.24
CA THR A 190 -5.70 -2.43 17.19
C THR A 190 -6.89 -1.49 16.97
N SER A 191 -6.63 -0.25 16.61
CA SER A 191 -7.66 0.75 16.31
C SER A 191 -8.57 0.33 15.16
N PRO A 192 -9.87 0.63 15.21
CA PRO A 192 -10.75 0.48 14.04
C PRO A 192 -10.32 1.33 12.84
N TYR A 193 -9.48 2.34 13.05
CA TYR A 193 -8.92 3.18 11.98
C TYR A 193 -7.60 2.63 11.39
N ALA A 194 -6.97 1.61 12.02
CA ALA A 194 -5.64 1.13 11.63
C ALA A 194 -5.58 0.60 10.21
N GLU A 195 -6.62 -0.09 9.75
CA GLU A 195 -6.70 -0.59 8.37
C GLU A 195 -6.74 0.57 7.36
N LYS A 196 -7.53 1.59 7.63
CA LYS A 196 -7.65 2.77 6.76
C LYS A 196 -6.36 3.57 6.72
N VAL A 197 -5.70 3.76 7.87
CA VAL A 197 -4.38 4.39 7.96
C VAL A 197 -3.33 3.61 7.17
N SER A 198 -3.35 2.27 7.28
CA SER A 198 -2.48 1.40 6.49
C SER A 198 -2.70 1.59 4.99
N SER A 199 -3.96 1.73 4.54
CA SER A 199 -4.29 1.98 3.13
C SER A 199 -3.73 3.31 2.62
N TYR A 200 -3.83 4.38 3.40
CA TYR A 200 -3.22 5.67 3.04
C TYR A 200 -1.69 5.58 2.93
N LEU A 201 -1.03 4.90 3.87
CA LEU A 201 0.42 4.69 3.81
C LEU A 201 0.81 3.88 2.57
N VAL A 202 0.09 2.80 2.27
CA VAL A 202 0.33 1.98 1.06
C VAL A 202 0.19 2.82 -0.20
N GLU A 203 -0.84 3.67 -0.30
CA GLU A 203 -1.02 4.57 -1.43
C GLU A 203 0.19 5.51 -1.60
N VAL A 204 0.66 6.13 -0.51
CA VAL A 204 1.84 7.00 -0.52
C VAL A 204 3.09 6.22 -0.93
N TYR A 205 3.31 5.02 -0.38
CA TYR A 205 4.48 4.20 -0.68
C TYR A 205 4.52 3.74 -2.13
N MET A 206 3.38 3.36 -2.69
CA MET A 206 3.31 2.88 -4.07
C MET A 206 3.38 4.00 -5.11
N ASN A 207 2.96 5.21 -4.76
CA ASN A 207 3.00 6.38 -5.65
C ASN A 207 4.31 7.17 -5.56
N THR A 208 5.17 6.85 -4.61
CA THR A 208 6.47 7.53 -4.49
C THR A 208 7.50 7.00 -5.47
N ARG A 209 8.43 7.87 -5.88
CA ARG A 209 9.65 7.47 -6.58
C ARG A 209 10.82 7.19 -5.59
N SER A 210 10.63 7.43 -4.31
CA SER A 210 11.63 7.26 -3.26
C SER A 210 11.39 5.98 -2.47
N TYR A 211 11.66 4.85 -3.09
CA TYR A 211 11.46 3.52 -2.47
C TYR A 211 12.29 3.31 -1.19
N ASP A 212 13.50 3.89 -1.11
CA ASP A 212 14.32 3.84 0.12
C ASP A 212 13.65 4.56 1.29
N ALA A 213 13.02 5.71 1.04
CA ALA A 213 12.26 6.43 2.06
C ALA A 213 11.03 5.62 2.50
N ALA A 214 10.36 4.95 1.56
CA ALA A 214 9.23 4.07 1.87
C ALA A 214 9.66 2.88 2.75
N LEU A 215 10.77 2.22 2.46
CA LEU A 215 11.30 1.14 3.29
C LEU A 215 11.64 1.61 4.70
N LYS A 216 12.34 2.75 4.83
CA LYS A 216 12.65 3.34 6.14
C LYS A 216 11.41 3.70 6.94
N SER A 217 10.36 4.16 6.27
CA SER A 217 9.07 4.45 6.87
C SER A 217 8.40 3.17 7.39
N ILE A 218 8.33 2.13 6.57
CA ILE A 218 7.75 0.84 6.96
C ILE A 218 8.49 0.21 8.14
N ASP A 219 9.82 0.33 8.17
CA ASP A 219 10.65 -0.23 9.24
C ASP A 219 10.46 0.46 10.59
N ARG A 220 9.89 1.67 10.62
CA ARG A 220 9.49 2.36 11.86
C ARG A 220 8.17 1.89 12.45
N ILE A 221 7.38 1.12 11.68
CA ILE A 221 6.10 0.58 12.14
C ILE A 221 6.34 -0.73 12.88
N ALA A 222 6.06 -0.75 14.19
CA ALA A 222 6.33 -1.90 15.04
C ALA A 222 5.51 -3.15 14.67
N LYS A 223 4.28 -2.96 14.21
CA LYS A 223 3.37 -4.05 13.78
C LYS A 223 2.70 -3.68 12.45
N PRO A 224 3.42 -3.79 11.33
CA PRO A 224 2.85 -3.45 10.03
C PRO A 224 1.73 -4.44 9.65
N SER A 225 0.67 -3.92 9.04
CA SER A 225 -0.43 -4.72 8.51
C SER A 225 0.01 -5.55 7.30
N ALA A 226 -0.79 -6.58 6.96
CA ALA A 226 -0.54 -7.39 5.76
C ALA A 226 -0.44 -6.53 4.48
N GLN A 227 -1.26 -5.49 4.35
CA GLN A 227 -1.22 -4.56 3.22
C GLN A 227 0.12 -3.81 3.14
N ILE A 228 0.65 -3.34 4.27
CA ILE A 228 1.95 -2.66 4.35
C ILE A 228 3.08 -3.64 4.01
N LEU A 229 2.99 -4.89 4.47
CA LEU A 229 4.00 -5.91 4.16
C LEU A 229 3.96 -6.35 2.69
N GLU A 230 2.77 -6.40 2.07
CA GLU A 230 2.65 -6.61 0.62
C GLU A 230 3.27 -5.43 -0.16
N ALA A 231 3.03 -4.19 0.28
CA ALA A 231 3.67 -3.02 -0.31
C ALA A 231 5.20 -3.08 -0.16
N LYS A 232 5.71 -3.48 1.02
CA LYS A 232 7.14 -3.71 1.24
C LYS A 232 7.72 -4.72 0.26
N GLN A 233 7.03 -5.85 0.07
CA GLN A 233 7.43 -6.89 -0.88
C GLN A 233 7.57 -6.32 -2.31
N LYS A 234 6.57 -5.56 -2.77
CA LYS A 234 6.57 -4.92 -4.09
C LYS A 234 7.67 -3.87 -4.24
N ILE A 235 7.91 -3.06 -3.21
CA ILE A 235 8.97 -2.04 -3.20
C ILE A 235 10.35 -2.69 -3.30
N LEU A 236 10.61 -3.74 -2.53
CA LEU A 236 11.86 -4.50 -2.59
C LEU A 236 12.06 -5.13 -3.97
N PHE A 237 11.00 -5.65 -4.58
CA PHE A 237 11.02 -6.14 -5.95
C PHE A 237 11.39 -5.04 -6.95
N GLN A 238 10.79 -3.86 -6.86
CA GLN A 238 11.10 -2.71 -7.73
C GLN A 238 12.56 -2.25 -7.58
N LEU A 239 13.08 -2.16 -6.36
CA LEU A 239 14.48 -1.84 -6.11
C LEU A 239 15.43 -2.89 -6.69
N GLY A 240 15.05 -4.17 -6.59
CA GLY A 240 15.80 -5.27 -7.17
C GLY A 240 15.86 -5.20 -8.70
N THR A 241 14.73 -4.99 -9.37
CA THR A 241 14.68 -4.86 -10.83
C THR A 241 15.38 -3.59 -11.32
N GLN A 242 15.31 -2.50 -10.56
CA GLN A 242 16.06 -1.27 -10.86
C GLN A 242 17.57 -1.48 -10.74
N SER A 243 18.03 -2.18 -9.70
CA SER A 243 19.45 -2.55 -9.54
C SER A 243 19.92 -3.45 -10.68
N PHE A 244 19.10 -4.41 -11.11
CA PHE A 244 19.38 -5.25 -12.27
C PHE A 244 19.53 -4.42 -13.54
N ALA A 245 18.62 -3.49 -13.81
CA ALA A 245 18.68 -2.60 -14.97
C ALA A 245 19.94 -1.73 -14.98
N ASN A 246 20.47 -1.39 -13.81
CA ASN A 246 21.76 -0.68 -13.63
C ASN A 246 22.98 -1.61 -13.68
N ALA A 247 22.78 -2.90 -13.99
CA ALA A 247 23.82 -3.94 -14.00
C ALA A 247 24.50 -4.19 -12.63
N ASP A 248 23.90 -3.75 -11.52
CA ASP A 248 24.33 -4.09 -10.15
C ASP A 248 23.61 -5.37 -9.68
N PHE A 249 24.10 -6.51 -10.19
CA PHE A 249 23.43 -7.80 -9.98
C PHE A 249 23.50 -8.28 -8.54
N GLU A 250 24.56 -7.96 -7.79
CA GLU A 250 24.69 -8.33 -6.37
C GLU A 250 23.68 -7.54 -5.52
N GLN A 251 23.52 -6.25 -5.77
CA GLN A 251 22.51 -5.45 -5.07
C GLN A 251 21.09 -5.86 -5.48
N ALA A 252 20.88 -6.22 -6.76
CA ALA A 252 19.62 -6.77 -7.23
C ALA A 252 19.24 -8.03 -6.44
N LEU A 253 20.17 -8.98 -6.30
CA LEU A 253 19.99 -10.21 -5.52
C LEU A 253 19.63 -9.91 -4.07
N LYS A 254 20.26 -8.92 -3.45
CA LYS A 254 19.97 -8.53 -2.08
C LYS A 254 18.52 -8.09 -1.89
N TYR A 255 18.02 -7.19 -2.72
CA TYR A 255 16.63 -6.73 -2.65
C TYR A 255 15.62 -7.81 -3.02
N LEU A 256 15.88 -8.55 -4.12
CA LEU A 256 14.99 -9.61 -4.59
C LEU A 256 14.85 -10.73 -3.56
N ASN A 257 15.93 -11.15 -2.91
CA ASN A 257 15.89 -12.16 -1.85
C ASN A 257 15.10 -11.67 -0.62
N GLN A 258 15.20 -10.39 -0.27
CA GLN A 258 14.35 -9.81 0.78
C GLN A 258 12.86 -9.84 0.38
N SER A 259 12.54 -9.53 -0.88
CA SER A 259 11.17 -9.65 -1.42
C SER A 259 10.65 -11.09 -1.36
N ILE A 260 11.49 -12.07 -1.72
CA ILE A 260 11.17 -13.50 -1.65
C ILE A 260 10.91 -13.94 -0.20
N ALA A 261 11.71 -13.46 0.76
CA ALA A 261 11.60 -13.83 2.17
C ALA A 261 10.24 -13.45 2.79
N ILE A 262 9.61 -12.36 2.33
CA ILE A 262 8.26 -11.94 2.73
C ILE A 262 7.21 -12.31 1.67
N GLY A 263 7.47 -13.31 0.86
CA GLY A 263 6.71 -13.66 -0.33
C GLY A 263 5.32 -14.26 -0.09
N GLN A 264 4.88 -14.44 1.17
CA GLN A 264 3.54 -14.93 1.49
C GLN A 264 2.43 -13.93 1.18
N TYR A 265 2.73 -12.64 1.05
CA TYR A 265 1.74 -11.59 0.84
C TYR A 265 1.33 -11.45 -0.64
N ASN A 266 2.28 -11.66 -1.56
CA ASN A 266 1.98 -11.64 -3.00
C ASN A 266 2.76 -12.74 -3.74
N ARG A 267 2.05 -13.78 -4.14
CA ARG A 267 2.65 -14.96 -4.80
C ARG A 267 3.29 -14.63 -6.14
N GLN A 268 2.63 -13.77 -6.95
CA GLN A 268 3.19 -13.44 -8.27
C GLN A 268 4.46 -12.59 -8.14
N THR A 269 4.49 -11.59 -7.26
CA THR A 269 5.71 -10.82 -6.98
C THR A 269 6.85 -11.72 -6.50
N LYS A 270 6.54 -12.74 -5.68
CA LYS A 270 7.54 -13.74 -5.27
C LYS A 270 8.07 -14.54 -6.45
N ALA A 271 7.19 -14.99 -7.34
CA ALA A 271 7.60 -15.70 -8.54
C ALA A 271 8.49 -14.82 -9.42
N ASP A 272 8.06 -13.62 -9.72
CA ASP A 272 8.81 -12.67 -10.56
C ASP A 272 10.19 -12.33 -9.94
N ALA A 273 10.27 -12.24 -8.61
CA ALA A 273 11.54 -12.05 -7.92
C ALA A 273 12.51 -13.24 -8.13
N TYR A 274 12.01 -14.47 -8.15
CA TYR A 274 12.83 -15.63 -8.52
C TYR A 274 13.32 -15.57 -9.96
N TYR A 275 12.49 -15.11 -10.91
CA TYR A 275 12.93 -14.92 -12.29
C TYR A 275 14.12 -13.96 -12.37
N TRP A 276 14.00 -12.78 -11.75
CA TRP A 276 15.05 -11.77 -11.77
C TRP A 276 16.29 -12.17 -10.94
N CYS A 277 16.15 -13.01 -9.90
CA CYS A 277 17.29 -13.67 -9.26
C CYS A 277 17.98 -14.61 -10.23
N GLY A 278 17.23 -15.42 -10.96
CA GLY A 278 17.74 -16.30 -12.00
C GLY A 278 18.56 -15.55 -13.05
N GLU A 279 18.02 -14.44 -13.58
CA GLU A 279 18.73 -13.55 -14.51
C GLU A 279 20.01 -12.96 -13.90
N SER A 280 19.95 -12.49 -12.65
CA SER A 280 21.10 -11.92 -11.95
C SER A 280 22.21 -12.95 -11.76
N TYR A 281 21.86 -14.16 -11.30
CA TYR A 281 22.81 -15.27 -11.18
C TYR A 281 23.40 -15.70 -12.52
N TYR A 282 22.57 -15.71 -13.57
CA TYR A 282 23.04 -16.04 -14.92
C TYR A 282 24.09 -15.03 -15.41
N ARG A 283 23.86 -13.72 -15.21
CA ARG A 283 24.81 -12.64 -15.54
C ARG A 283 26.11 -12.74 -14.73
N LEU A 284 26.05 -13.23 -13.51
CA LEU A 284 27.19 -13.48 -12.63
C LEU A 284 27.88 -14.83 -12.91
N ASN A 285 27.47 -15.56 -13.95
CA ASN A 285 27.96 -16.91 -14.30
C ASN A 285 27.74 -17.96 -13.18
N ARG A 286 26.76 -17.74 -12.32
CA ARG A 286 26.37 -18.65 -11.23
C ARG A 286 25.23 -19.57 -11.69
N MET A 287 25.56 -20.49 -12.61
CA MET A 287 24.57 -21.26 -13.38
C MET A 287 23.71 -22.21 -12.53
N THR A 288 24.22 -22.67 -11.40
CA THR A 288 23.48 -23.60 -10.52
C THR A 288 22.35 -22.84 -9.79
N GLU A 289 22.66 -21.69 -9.24
CA GLU A 289 21.68 -20.82 -8.57
C GLU A 289 20.68 -20.26 -9.58
N ALA A 290 21.14 -19.86 -10.76
CA ALA A 290 20.26 -19.43 -11.84
C ALA A 290 19.23 -20.49 -12.20
N ALA A 291 19.65 -21.74 -12.42
CA ALA A 291 18.74 -22.84 -12.75
C ALA A 291 17.75 -23.13 -11.62
N ARG A 292 18.18 -23.08 -10.36
CA ARG A 292 17.30 -23.24 -9.20
C ARG A 292 16.19 -22.19 -9.21
N ASP A 293 16.55 -20.93 -9.42
CA ASP A 293 15.62 -19.82 -9.29
C ASP A 293 14.69 -19.70 -10.52
N PHE A 294 15.16 -19.97 -11.74
CA PHE A 294 14.25 -20.11 -12.89
C PHE A 294 13.23 -21.24 -12.70
N ASN A 295 13.65 -22.41 -12.17
CA ASN A 295 12.72 -23.49 -11.87
C ASN A 295 11.71 -23.10 -10.78
N ALA A 296 12.13 -22.36 -9.74
CA ALA A 296 11.23 -21.84 -8.72
C ALA A 296 10.17 -20.88 -9.34
N TYR A 297 10.60 -20.00 -10.24
CA TYR A 297 9.70 -19.15 -11.00
C TYR A 297 8.67 -19.97 -11.77
N LEU A 298 9.09 -20.94 -12.57
CA LEU A 298 8.19 -21.77 -13.38
C LEU A 298 7.14 -22.53 -12.56
N GLN A 299 7.47 -22.89 -11.31
CA GLN A 299 6.56 -23.57 -10.39
C GLN A 299 5.58 -22.62 -9.68
N LEU A 300 6.00 -21.40 -9.41
CA LEU A 300 5.26 -20.45 -8.58
C LEU A 300 4.36 -19.50 -9.37
N THR A 301 4.77 -19.15 -10.58
CA THR A 301 4.04 -18.17 -11.40
C THR A 301 2.59 -18.57 -11.65
N THR A 302 1.71 -17.59 -11.62
CA THR A 302 0.29 -17.73 -12.01
C THR A 302 0.06 -17.37 -13.48
N GLN A 303 1.13 -17.01 -14.21
CA GLN A 303 1.09 -16.53 -15.59
C GLN A 303 2.01 -17.38 -16.52
N PRO A 304 1.66 -18.66 -16.75
CA PRO A 304 2.52 -19.59 -17.50
C PRO A 304 2.61 -19.29 -19.00
N ASN A 305 1.91 -18.29 -19.50
CA ASN A 305 1.87 -17.93 -20.92
C ASN A 305 2.46 -16.53 -21.19
N ASN A 306 3.17 -15.95 -20.23
CA ASN A 306 3.85 -14.68 -20.43
C ASN A 306 5.26 -14.85 -21.03
N GLU A 307 5.82 -13.75 -21.50
CA GLU A 307 7.16 -13.71 -22.10
C GLU A 307 8.25 -14.22 -21.12
N MET A 308 8.17 -13.85 -19.83
CA MET A 308 9.14 -14.29 -18.83
C MET A 308 9.14 -15.81 -18.64
N TYR A 309 7.99 -16.46 -18.79
CA TYR A 309 7.91 -17.92 -18.72
C TYR A 309 8.62 -18.59 -19.91
N ALA A 310 8.46 -18.05 -21.09
CA ALA A 310 9.19 -18.51 -22.28
C ALA A 310 10.69 -18.29 -22.10
N LEU A 311 11.12 -17.08 -21.70
CA LEU A 311 12.52 -16.74 -21.49
C LEU A 311 13.19 -17.56 -20.37
N ALA A 312 12.46 -17.90 -19.30
CA ALA A 312 13.00 -18.80 -18.26
C ALA A 312 13.33 -20.19 -18.83
N ASN A 313 12.49 -20.74 -19.71
CA ASN A 313 12.78 -21.98 -20.42
C ASN A 313 13.98 -21.82 -21.37
N TYR A 314 14.08 -20.68 -22.07
CA TYR A 314 15.24 -20.41 -22.94
C TYR A 314 16.55 -20.39 -22.17
N ASN A 315 16.60 -19.67 -21.04
CA ASN A 315 17.78 -19.60 -20.19
C ASN A 315 18.14 -20.97 -19.58
N LEU A 316 17.16 -21.73 -19.11
CA LEU A 316 17.36 -23.10 -18.63
C LEU A 316 17.90 -24.02 -19.73
N GLY A 317 17.46 -23.84 -20.98
CA GLY A 317 17.97 -24.50 -22.15
C GLY A 317 19.46 -24.26 -22.31
N TYR A 318 19.93 -23.04 -22.22
CA TYR A 318 21.35 -22.68 -22.28
C TYR A 318 22.15 -23.25 -21.10
N ILE A 319 21.60 -23.18 -19.87
CA ILE A 319 22.27 -23.74 -18.69
C ILE A 319 22.49 -25.26 -18.87
N ALA A 320 21.47 -26.00 -19.34
CA ALA A 320 21.56 -27.41 -19.61
C ALA A 320 22.57 -27.72 -20.75
N PHE A 321 22.54 -26.89 -21.81
CA PHE A 321 23.45 -27.01 -22.96
C PHE A 321 24.92 -26.85 -22.55
N HIS A 322 25.22 -25.83 -21.72
CA HIS A 322 26.58 -25.65 -21.18
C HIS A 322 27.03 -26.79 -20.28
N ARG A 323 26.10 -27.46 -19.59
CA ARG A 323 26.39 -28.71 -18.84
C ARG A 323 26.51 -29.95 -19.72
N LYS A 324 26.33 -29.81 -21.04
CA LYS A 324 26.29 -30.90 -22.02
C LYS A 324 25.13 -31.89 -21.81
N ASP A 325 24.11 -31.48 -21.07
CA ASP A 325 22.86 -32.23 -20.98
C ASP A 325 21.94 -31.84 -22.16
N TYR A 326 22.28 -32.37 -23.32
CA TYR A 326 21.58 -32.05 -24.57
C TYR A 326 20.15 -32.53 -24.59
N THR A 327 19.79 -33.52 -23.80
CA THR A 327 18.42 -34.01 -23.68
C THR A 327 17.56 -32.99 -22.95
N GLN A 328 18.00 -32.49 -21.79
CA GLN A 328 17.29 -31.45 -21.04
C GLN A 328 17.30 -30.11 -21.78
N ALA A 329 18.44 -29.74 -22.39
CA ALA A 329 18.52 -28.52 -23.20
C ALA A 329 17.47 -28.50 -24.31
N ASN A 330 17.37 -29.61 -25.08
CA ASN A 330 16.38 -29.76 -26.12
C ASN A 330 14.97 -29.59 -25.58
N ASN A 331 14.63 -30.20 -24.45
CA ASN A 331 13.28 -30.09 -23.84
C ASN A 331 12.94 -28.64 -23.46
N TYR A 332 13.88 -27.90 -22.90
CA TYR A 332 13.66 -26.50 -22.55
C TYR A 332 13.54 -25.60 -23.77
N PHE A 333 14.42 -25.76 -24.79
CA PHE A 333 14.30 -24.97 -26.02
C PHE A 333 13.03 -25.30 -26.80
N GLN A 334 12.55 -26.53 -26.80
CA GLN A 334 11.28 -26.90 -27.42
C GLN A 334 10.10 -26.20 -26.70
N LYS A 335 10.10 -26.13 -25.35
CA LYS A 335 9.09 -25.38 -24.60
C LYS A 335 9.12 -23.90 -24.95
N TYR A 336 10.30 -23.30 -25.08
CA TYR A 336 10.45 -21.92 -25.50
C TYR A 336 9.80 -21.69 -26.88
N VAL A 337 10.18 -22.49 -27.89
CA VAL A 337 9.66 -22.39 -29.26
C VAL A 337 8.13 -22.56 -29.33
N GLN A 338 7.55 -23.43 -28.48
CA GLN A 338 6.11 -23.60 -28.41
C GLN A 338 5.36 -22.41 -27.81
N GLN A 339 6.03 -21.62 -26.98
CA GLN A 339 5.46 -20.51 -26.22
C GLN A 339 5.74 -19.15 -26.86
N GLU A 340 6.86 -19.03 -27.59
CA GLU A 340 7.22 -17.81 -28.31
C GLU A 340 6.25 -17.58 -29.48
N LYS A 341 5.62 -16.41 -29.48
CA LYS A 341 4.59 -16.04 -30.46
C LYS A 341 5.13 -15.38 -31.71
N GLY A 342 6.45 -15.42 -31.92
CA GLY A 342 7.12 -14.80 -33.06
C GLY A 342 7.47 -13.34 -32.85
N GLU A 343 7.36 -12.82 -31.63
CA GLU A 343 7.73 -11.45 -31.30
C GLU A 343 9.25 -11.26 -31.28
N ASN A 344 10.01 -12.26 -30.80
CA ASN A 344 11.46 -12.27 -30.79
C ASN A 344 12.03 -13.27 -31.79
N THR A 345 11.98 -12.91 -33.07
CA THR A 345 12.44 -13.77 -34.17
C THR A 345 13.92 -14.17 -34.06
N THR A 346 14.76 -13.32 -33.52
CA THR A 346 16.21 -13.61 -33.32
C THR A 346 16.42 -14.69 -32.28
N ALA A 347 15.78 -14.61 -31.13
CA ALA A 347 15.87 -15.63 -30.09
C ALA A 347 15.19 -16.94 -30.51
N LEU A 348 14.12 -16.86 -31.29
CA LEU A 348 13.44 -18.03 -31.82
C LEU A 348 14.33 -18.78 -32.82
N ALA A 349 14.98 -18.08 -33.76
CA ALA A 349 15.92 -18.67 -34.69
C ALA A 349 17.14 -19.29 -33.95
N ASP A 350 17.64 -18.63 -32.93
CA ASP A 350 18.71 -19.19 -32.10
C ASP A 350 18.23 -20.45 -31.35
N ALA A 351 17.03 -20.46 -30.78
CA ALA A 351 16.47 -21.65 -30.14
C ALA A 351 16.36 -22.83 -31.10
N TYR A 352 15.91 -22.60 -32.35
CA TYR A 352 15.91 -23.64 -33.38
C TYR A 352 17.36 -24.16 -33.68
N ASN A 353 18.33 -23.28 -33.77
CA ASN A 353 19.73 -23.68 -33.91
C ASN A 353 20.20 -24.53 -32.72
N ARG A 354 19.89 -24.15 -31.48
CA ARG A 354 20.22 -24.90 -30.26
C ARG A 354 19.53 -26.28 -30.23
N ILE A 355 18.27 -26.38 -30.65
CA ILE A 355 17.61 -27.69 -30.83
C ILE A 355 18.35 -28.53 -31.88
N GLY A 356 18.71 -27.94 -33.03
CA GLY A 356 19.50 -28.58 -34.05
C GLY A 356 20.81 -29.12 -33.51
N ASP A 357 21.55 -28.35 -32.72
CA ASP A 357 22.78 -28.76 -32.06
C ASP A 357 22.56 -29.94 -31.11
N CYS A 358 21.52 -29.89 -30.27
CA CYS A 358 21.15 -30.98 -29.37
C CYS A 358 20.87 -32.28 -30.15
N ARG A 359 20.16 -32.20 -31.28
CA ARG A 359 19.82 -33.34 -32.15
C ARG A 359 21.07 -33.87 -32.86
N LEU A 360 21.97 -33.00 -33.29
CA LEU A 360 23.24 -33.38 -33.87
C LEU A 360 24.12 -34.16 -32.87
N HIS A 361 24.21 -33.71 -31.63
CA HIS A 361 24.96 -34.40 -30.58
C HIS A 361 24.46 -35.82 -30.28
N VAL A 362 23.16 -36.07 -30.41
CA VAL A 362 22.57 -37.43 -30.29
C VAL A 362 22.50 -38.15 -31.62
N ARG A 363 23.17 -37.63 -32.66
CA ARG A 363 23.25 -38.20 -34.02
C ARG A 363 21.89 -38.35 -34.73
N ASN A 364 20.90 -37.57 -34.35
CA ASN A 364 19.64 -37.51 -35.10
C ASN A 364 19.75 -36.44 -36.21
N PHE A 365 20.38 -36.81 -37.30
CA PHE A 365 20.75 -35.92 -38.40
C PHE A 365 19.52 -35.33 -39.12
N GLU A 366 18.44 -36.08 -39.27
CA GLU A 366 17.25 -35.62 -39.96
C GLU A 366 16.56 -34.50 -39.15
N GLU A 367 16.36 -34.69 -37.85
CA GLU A 367 15.79 -33.65 -37.02
C GLU A 367 16.75 -32.44 -36.89
N ALA A 368 18.06 -32.68 -36.81
CA ALA A 368 19.01 -31.57 -36.79
C ALA A 368 18.89 -30.69 -38.04
N LYS A 369 18.83 -31.28 -39.24
CA LYS A 369 18.60 -30.55 -40.50
C LYS A 369 17.27 -29.81 -40.50
N HIS A 370 16.25 -30.46 -40.01
CA HIS A 370 14.91 -29.82 -39.93
C HIS A 370 14.97 -28.51 -39.11
N TYR A 371 15.52 -28.55 -37.91
CA TYR A 371 15.58 -27.37 -37.03
C TYR A 371 16.55 -26.30 -37.56
N TYR A 372 17.70 -26.64 -38.10
CA TYR A 372 18.58 -25.64 -38.74
C TYR A 372 17.91 -24.98 -39.96
N SER A 373 17.11 -25.75 -40.73
CA SER A 373 16.36 -25.19 -41.87
C SER A 373 15.28 -24.22 -41.39
N GLN A 374 14.63 -24.51 -40.28
CA GLN A 374 13.68 -23.57 -39.68
C GLN A 374 14.35 -22.26 -39.26
N ALA A 375 15.51 -22.35 -38.62
CA ALA A 375 16.26 -21.16 -38.21
C ALA A 375 16.73 -20.33 -39.43
N GLU A 376 17.20 -21.00 -40.52
CA GLU A 376 17.62 -20.31 -41.76
C GLU A 376 16.47 -19.54 -42.43
N GLN A 377 15.27 -20.14 -42.48
CA GLN A 377 14.11 -19.57 -43.14
C GLN A 377 13.62 -18.28 -42.44
N MET A 378 14.01 -18.07 -41.18
CA MET A 378 13.68 -16.87 -40.42
C MET A 378 14.46 -15.62 -40.83
N ASN A 379 15.53 -15.81 -41.67
CA ASN A 379 16.36 -14.69 -42.18
C ASN A 379 16.94 -13.78 -41.10
N THR A 380 17.31 -14.33 -39.97
CA THR A 380 17.97 -13.59 -38.88
C THR A 380 19.48 -13.51 -39.08
N PRO A 381 20.21 -12.68 -38.32
CA PRO A 381 21.66 -12.62 -38.37
C PRO A 381 22.36 -13.95 -38.13
N SER A 382 21.75 -14.89 -37.39
CA SER A 382 22.28 -16.23 -37.11
C SER A 382 22.08 -17.24 -38.26
N GLY A 383 21.55 -16.80 -39.40
CA GLY A 383 21.33 -17.65 -40.57
C GLY A 383 22.64 -18.22 -41.18
N ASP A 384 23.76 -17.54 -41.03
CA ASP A 384 25.09 -18.01 -41.42
C ASP A 384 25.48 -19.28 -40.63
N TYR A 385 25.25 -19.32 -39.32
CA TYR A 385 25.44 -20.49 -38.49
C TYR A 385 24.54 -21.63 -38.97
N SER A 386 23.26 -21.37 -39.22
CA SER A 386 22.32 -22.37 -39.70
C SER A 386 22.79 -23.02 -40.99
N PHE A 387 23.23 -22.24 -42.01
CA PHE A 387 23.78 -22.78 -43.25
C PHE A 387 25.01 -23.62 -43.03
N TYR A 388 25.93 -23.15 -42.18
CA TYR A 388 27.17 -23.89 -41.87
C TYR A 388 26.84 -25.25 -41.26
N GLN A 389 25.97 -25.30 -40.27
CA GLN A 389 25.57 -26.56 -39.63
C GLN A 389 24.81 -27.49 -40.56
N LEU A 390 23.91 -26.98 -41.41
CA LEU A 390 23.23 -27.76 -42.43
C LEU A 390 24.23 -28.43 -43.37
N ALA A 391 25.25 -27.71 -43.80
CA ALA A 391 26.32 -28.25 -44.66
C ALA A 391 27.13 -29.34 -43.97
N LEU A 392 27.49 -29.12 -42.68
CA LEU A 392 28.22 -30.15 -41.91
C LEU A 392 27.39 -31.43 -41.75
N VAL A 393 26.11 -31.32 -41.44
CA VAL A 393 25.21 -32.48 -41.28
C VAL A 393 25.04 -33.22 -42.62
N SER A 394 24.92 -32.51 -43.77
CA SER A 394 24.87 -33.10 -45.09
C SER A 394 26.14 -33.90 -45.36
N GLY A 395 27.32 -33.37 -45.02
CA GLY A 395 28.59 -34.09 -45.13
C GLY A 395 28.67 -35.36 -44.27
N LEU A 396 28.14 -35.29 -43.00
CA LEU A 396 28.07 -36.48 -42.14
C LEU A 396 27.14 -37.57 -42.72
N GLN A 397 26.15 -37.21 -43.50
CA GLN A 397 25.25 -38.12 -44.22
C GLN A 397 25.82 -38.55 -45.60
N ARG A 398 27.05 -38.12 -45.95
CA ARG A 398 27.72 -38.37 -47.24
C ARG A 398 27.06 -37.67 -48.43
N ASP A 399 26.18 -36.69 -48.22
CA ASP A 399 25.64 -35.82 -49.26
C ASP A 399 26.63 -34.67 -49.53
N TYR A 400 27.70 -34.96 -50.22
CA TYR A 400 28.77 -33.98 -50.51
C TYR A 400 28.29 -32.89 -51.49
N THR A 401 27.39 -33.23 -52.43
CA THR A 401 26.81 -32.27 -53.36
C THR A 401 25.94 -31.25 -52.63
N GLY A 402 25.08 -31.70 -51.73
CA GLY A 402 24.27 -30.84 -50.88
C GLY A 402 25.14 -29.99 -49.97
N LYS A 403 26.22 -30.58 -49.38
CA LYS A 403 27.17 -29.84 -48.54
C LYS A 403 27.79 -28.66 -49.31
N ILE A 404 28.34 -28.90 -50.52
CA ILE A 404 28.97 -27.87 -51.34
C ILE A 404 27.97 -26.79 -51.73
N THR A 405 26.75 -27.16 -52.09
CA THR A 405 25.67 -26.22 -52.45
C THR A 405 25.35 -25.26 -51.28
N LEU A 406 25.19 -25.83 -50.07
CA LEU A 406 24.90 -25.03 -48.84
C LEU A 406 26.06 -24.11 -48.47
N LEU A 407 27.31 -24.56 -48.57
CA LEU A 407 28.52 -23.76 -48.34
C LEU A 407 28.66 -22.61 -49.36
N ASN A 408 28.32 -22.84 -50.65
CA ASN A 408 28.28 -21.77 -51.63
C ASN A 408 27.21 -20.71 -51.32
N ARG A 409 26.01 -21.16 -50.89
CA ARG A 409 24.94 -20.23 -50.46
C ARG A 409 25.36 -19.43 -49.25
N LEU A 410 26.06 -20.05 -48.27
CA LEU A 410 26.59 -19.34 -47.11
C LEU A 410 27.53 -18.21 -47.52
N VAL A 411 28.56 -18.52 -48.32
CA VAL A 411 29.56 -17.53 -48.75
C VAL A 411 28.93 -16.44 -49.61
N GLY A 412 27.94 -16.78 -50.45
CA GLY A 412 27.21 -15.79 -51.27
C GLY A 412 26.30 -14.88 -50.47
N LYS A 413 25.58 -15.39 -49.48
CA LYS A 413 24.60 -14.64 -48.69
C LYS A 413 25.28 -13.90 -47.51
N TYR A 414 26.34 -14.48 -46.94
CA TYR A 414 27.01 -13.96 -45.74
C TYR A 414 28.54 -13.89 -45.95
N PRO A 415 29.06 -13.08 -46.89
CA PRO A 415 30.48 -13.03 -47.22
C PRO A 415 31.37 -12.57 -46.06
N ALA A 416 30.83 -11.78 -45.12
CA ALA A 416 31.54 -11.30 -43.94
C ALA A 416 31.37 -12.21 -42.71
N SER A 417 30.71 -13.36 -42.86
CA SER A 417 30.49 -14.29 -41.76
C SER A 417 31.80 -14.90 -41.27
N PRO A 418 31.99 -15.12 -39.97
CA PRO A 418 33.12 -15.88 -39.43
C PRO A 418 33.16 -17.33 -39.94
N TYR A 419 32.04 -17.87 -40.42
CA TYR A 419 31.96 -19.22 -40.99
C TYR A 419 32.35 -19.25 -42.46
N ALA A 420 32.50 -18.12 -43.19
CA ALA A 420 32.82 -18.09 -44.59
C ALA A 420 34.20 -18.73 -44.89
N VAL A 421 35.21 -18.45 -44.07
CA VAL A 421 36.53 -19.06 -44.19
C VAL A 421 36.48 -20.57 -43.98
N ASN A 422 35.78 -21.01 -42.92
CA ASN A 422 35.58 -22.43 -42.63
C ASN A 422 34.80 -23.13 -43.75
N ALA A 423 33.84 -22.45 -44.36
CA ALA A 423 33.05 -22.97 -45.49
C ALA A 423 33.93 -23.27 -46.71
N ILE A 424 34.88 -22.36 -47.03
CA ILE A 424 35.86 -22.58 -48.13
C ILE A 424 36.74 -23.79 -47.83
N TYR A 425 37.26 -23.93 -46.62
CA TYR A 425 38.03 -25.07 -46.20
C TYR A 425 37.23 -26.38 -46.28
N GLU A 426 36.02 -26.41 -45.78
CA GLU A 426 35.14 -27.58 -45.82
C GLU A 426 34.72 -27.99 -47.23
N LYS A 427 34.62 -27.06 -48.19
CA LYS A 427 34.43 -27.41 -49.61
C LYS A 427 35.60 -28.16 -50.18
N GLY A 428 36.85 -27.77 -49.83
CA GLY A 428 38.05 -28.45 -50.28
C GLY A 428 38.19 -29.87 -49.72
N ARG A 429 37.53 -30.24 -48.67
CA ARG A 429 37.49 -31.56 -48.03
C ARG A 429 36.33 -32.44 -48.52
N SER A 430 35.49 -31.98 -49.37
CA SER A 430 34.31 -32.69 -49.86
C SER A 430 34.59 -33.31 -51.23
#